data_cdf88aa448bec4e7e1447c43d7721638
#
_entry.id   cdf88aa448bec4e7e1447c43d7721638
#
_cell.length_a   1.000
_cell.length_b   1.000
_cell.length_c   1.000
_cell.angle_alpha   90.00
_cell.angle_beta   90.00
_cell.angle_gamma   90.00
#
_symmetry.space_group_name_H-M   'P 1'
#
loop_
_entity.id
_entity.type
_entity.pdbx_description
1 polymer ?
#
loop_
_entity_poly.entity_id
_entity_poly.type
_entity_poly.pdbx_seq_one_letter_code
_entity_poly.pdbx_strand_id
1 'polypeptide(L)'
;MKRVLIVEDQADIRKLIRMTLEFEDYEIHEASDGAAGLRVARDIKPDLMLLDVMMPGELDGLQVCHHVKSDPSTRDTRVVLLTARGQARDREVGREAGADEYLVKPFSPLQLIETIERLLVAS
;
A
#
# COMPACT_ATOMS: atom_id res chain seq x y z
N MET A 1 -15.59 -2.78 -9.75
CA MET A 1 -14.28 -3.38 -9.50
C MET A 1 -13.45 -2.47 -8.59
N LYS A 2 -12.95 -3.00 -7.50
CA LYS A 2 -12.13 -2.22 -6.59
C LYS A 2 -10.76 -1.93 -7.18
N ARG A 3 -10.23 -0.73 -6.94
CA ARG A 3 -8.91 -0.31 -7.43
C ARG A 3 -7.86 -0.50 -6.37
N VAL A 4 -6.79 -1.21 -6.73
CA VAL A 4 -5.63 -1.46 -5.85
C VAL A 4 -4.40 -0.84 -6.49
N LEU A 5 -3.71 0.01 -5.75
CA LEU A 5 -2.45 0.63 -6.19
C LEU A 5 -1.29 -0.02 -5.45
N ILE A 6 -0.32 -0.53 -6.20
CA ILE A 6 0.89 -1.14 -5.65
C ILE A 6 2.04 -0.14 -5.80
N VAL A 7 2.62 0.31 -4.68
CA VAL A 7 3.76 1.23 -4.69
C VAL A 7 4.96 0.51 -4.10
N GLU A 8 5.85 0.05 -4.96
CA GLU A 8 6.99 -0.78 -4.60
C GLU A 8 8.13 -0.52 -5.59
N ASP A 9 9.32 -0.19 -5.09
CA ASP A 9 10.46 0.12 -5.95
C ASP A 9 11.12 -1.12 -6.56
N GLN A 10 11.05 -2.26 -5.87
CA GLN A 10 11.64 -3.51 -6.37
C GLN A 10 10.68 -4.18 -7.36
N ALA A 11 11.12 -4.25 -8.62
CA ALA A 11 10.28 -4.74 -9.71
C ALA A 11 9.80 -6.18 -9.52
N ASP A 12 10.64 -7.06 -8.99
CA ASP A 12 10.28 -8.47 -8.76
C ASP A 12 9.24 -8.62 -7.65
N ILE A 13 9.32 -7.82 -6.59
CA ILE A 13 8.31 -7.85 -5.52
C ILE A 13 7.01 -7.29 -6.04
N ARG A 14 7.06 -6.18 -6.78
CA ARG A 14 5.87 -5.58 -7.40
C ARG A 14 5.18 -6.55 -8.33
N LYS A 15 5.95 -7.27 -9.15
CA LYS A 15 5.45 -8.29 -10.05
C LYS A 15 4.79 -9.44 -9.30
N LEU A 16 5.41 -9.91 -8.22
CA LEU A 16 4.88 -10.99 -7.40
C LEU A 16 3.52 -10.60 -6.79
N ILE A 17 3.42 -9.38 -6.26
CA ILE A 17 2.18 -8.86 -5.72
C ILE A 17 1.11 -8.81 -6.81
N ARG A 18 1.46 -8.28 -7.98
CA ARG A 18 0.52 -8.19 -9.10
C ARG A 18 0.03 -9.56 -9.52
N MET A 19 0.93 -10.53 -9.66
CA MET A 19 0.57 -11.90 -10.04
C MET A 19 -0.38 -12.54 -9.02
N THR A 20 -0.14 -12.29 -7.74
CA THR A 20 -1.01 -12.79 -6.67
C THR A 20 -2.42 -12.21 -6.79
N LEU A 21 -2.54 -10.94 -7.11
CA LEU A 21 -3.82 -10.25 -7.17
C LEU A 21 -4.56 -10.40 -8.50
N GLU A 22 -3.88 -10.86 -9.55
CA GLU A 22 -4.51 -11.07 -10.86
C GLU A 22 -5.62 -12.12 -10.85
N PHE A 23 -5.59 -13.02 -9.88
CA PHE A 23 -6.66 -14.02 -9.72
C PHE A 23 -7.89 -13.47 -9.01
N GLU A 24 -7.80 -12.24 -8.50
CA GLU A 24 -8.91 -11.56 -7.85
C GLU A 24 -9.49 -10.47 -8.76
N ASP A 25 -10.70 -10.05 -8.50
CA ASP A 25 -11.38 -9.05 -9.33
C ASP A 25 -11.00 -7.63 -8.95
N TYR A 26 -9.71 -7.29 -9.08
CA TYR A 26 -9.21 -5.94 -8.81
C TYR A 26 -8.71 -5.27 -10.07
N GLU A 27 -8.93 -3.95 -10.15
CA GLU A 27 -8.25 -3.11 -11.13
C GLU A 27 -6.91 -2.72 -10.51
N ILE A 28 -5.81 -3.20 -11.08
CA ILE A 28 -4.48 -3.07 -10.51
C ILE A 28 -3.68 -1.96 -11.19
N HIS A 29 -3.12 -1.07 -10.39
CA HIS A 29 -2.22 -0.01 -10.84
C HIS A 29 -0.90 -0.12 -10.09
N GLU A 30 0.17 0.37 -10.68
CA GLU A 30 1.52 0.25 -10.12
C GLU A 30 2.25 1.58 -10.16
N ALA A 31 3.13 1.79 -9.18
CA ALA A 31 4.08 2.89 -9.15
C ALA A 31 5.38 2.38 -8.54
N SER A 32 6.49 2.91 -8.99
CA SER A 32 7.83 2.43 -8.59
C SER A 32 8.53 3.29 -7.55
N ASP A 33 7.95 4.42 -7.18
CA ASP A 33 8.48 5.27 -6.10
C ASP A 33 7.35 6.04 -5.41
N GLY A 34 7.70 6.71 -4.31
CA GLY A 34 6.71 7.42 -3.49
C GLY A 34 6.03 8.58 -4.22
N ALA A 35 6.79 9.37 -4.96
CA ALA A 35 6.24 10.52 -5.68
C ALA A 35 5.26 10.08 -6.76
N ALA A 36 5.63 9.06 -7.54
CA ALA A 36 4.75 8.48 -8.56
C ALA A 36 3.51 7.88 -7.92
N GLY A 37 3.68 7.17 -6.80
CA GLY A 37 2.57 6.58 -6.05
C GLY A 37 1.55 7.61 -5.60
N LEU A 38 2.04 8.74 -5.08
CA LEU A 38 1.16 9.81 -4.63
C LEU A 38 0.40 10.46 -5.80
N ARG A 39 1.07 10.67 -6.94
CA ARG A 39 0.41 11.20 -8.14
C ARG A 39 -0.71 10.27 -8.61
N VAL A 40 -0.41 8.97 -8.72
CA VAL A 40 -1.40 7.99 -9.16
C VAL A 40 -2.56 7.91 -8.17
N ALA A 41 -2.26 7.94 -6.86
CA ALA A 41 -3.32 7.91 -5.84
C ALA A 41 -4.28 9.09 -5.96
N ARG A 42 -3.75 10.27 -6.22
CA ARG A 42 -4.59 11.47 -6.41
C ARG A 42 -5.42 11.39 -7.69
N ASP A 43 -4.87 10.75 -8.71
CA ASP A 43 -5.53 10.62 -10.02
C ASP A 43 -6.65 9.58 -10.02
N ILE A 44 -6.39 8.38 -9.52
CA ILE A 44 -7.37 7.29 -9.57
C ILE A 44 -8.15 7.08 -8.28
N LYS A 45 -7.70 7.66 -7.18
CA LYS A 45 -8.32 7.51 -5.86
C LYS A 45 -8.60 6.05 -5.54
N PRO A 46 -7.56 5.24 -5.36
CA PRO A 46 -7.73 3.78 -5.19
C PRO A 46 -8.49 3.45 -3.91
N ASP A 47 -9.11 2.30 -3.89
CA ASP A 47 -9.78 1.80 -2.69
C ASP A 47 -8.75 1.34 -1.66
N LEU A 48 -7.60 0.82 -2.14
CA LEU A 48 -6.52 0.33 -1.29
C LEU A 48 -5.17 0.58 -1.93
N MET A 49 -4.18 0.95 -1.10
CA MET A 49 -2.78 1.07 -1.51
C MET A 49 -1.93 0.07 -0.74
N LEU A 50 -1.09 -0.67 -1.46
CA LEU A 50 -0.01 -1.45 -0.88
C LEU A 50 1.24 -0.59 -1.04
N LEU A 51 1.87 -0.22 0.05
CA LEU A 51 2.87 0.84 0.06
C LEU A 51 4.13 0.41 0.81
N ASP A 52 5.21 0.23 0.09
CA ASP A 52 6.50 -0.11 0.69
C ASP A 52 7.00 1.05 1.55
N VAL A 53 7.42 0.75 2.78
CA VAL A 53 7.95 1.76 3.70
C VAL A 53 9.31 2.28 3.22
N MET A 54 10.18 1.36 2.78
CA MET A 54 11.57 1.69 2.42
C MET A 54 11.70 1.87 0.93
N MET A 55 11.59 3.11 0.46
CA MET A 55 11.77 3.44 -0.95
C MET A 55 12.76 4.58 -1.11
N PRO A 56 13.60 4.56 -2.16
CA PRO A 56 14.50 5.66 -2.46
C PRO A 56 13.71 6.88 -2.98
N GLY A 57 14.35 8.02 -2.99
CA GLY A 57 13.78 9.25 -3.52
C GLY A 57 13.31 10.19 -2.41
N GLU A 58 12.57 11.22 -2.79
CA GLU A 58 12.15 12.28 -1.87
C GLU A 58 11.10 11.87 -0.85
N LEU A 59 10.27 10.89 -1.21
CA LEU A 59 9.18 10.44 -0.34
C LEU A 59 9.30 8.94 -0.06
N ASP A 60 9.42 8.58 1.21
CA ASP A 60 9.32 7.18 1.63
C ASP A 60 7.83 6.80 1.84
N GLY A 61 7.59 5.53 2.17
CA GLY A 61 6.22 5.05 2.32
C GLY A 61 5.45 5.71 3.46
N LEU A 62 6.12 6.06 4.54
CA LEU A 62 5.47 6.73 5.67
C LEU A 62 5.00 8.14 5.29
N GLN A 63 5.84 8.86 4.56
CA GLN A 63 5.50 10.20 4.08
C GLN A 63 4.34 10.14 3.10
N VAL A 64 4.36 9.20 2.16
CA VAL A 64 3.25 9.02 1.22
C VAL A 64 1.95 8.69 1.96
N CYS A 65 2.01 7.79 2.94
CA CYS A 65 0.85 7.44 3.76
C CYS A 65 0.27 8.68 4.44
N HIS A 66 1.12 9.49 5.05
CA HIS A 66 0.71 10.72 5.70
C HIS A 66 0.01 11.67 4.72
N HIS A 67 0.58 11.86 3.54
CA HIS A 67 -0.02 12.71 2.50
C HIS A 67 -1.39 12.18 2.05
N VAL A 68 -1.50 10.89 1.82
CA VAL A 68 -2.76 10.26 1.40
C VAL A 68 -3.83 10.44 2.47
N LYS A 69 -3.50 10.21 3.72
CA LYS A 69 -4.45 10.29 4.83
C LYS A 69 -4.80 11.72 5.22
N SER A 70 -3.96 12.69 4.89
CA SER A 70 -4.20 14.10 5.18
C SER A 70 -4.99 14.82 4.08
N ASP A 71 -5.07 14.25 2.89
CA ASP A 71 -5.74 14.86 1.75
C ASP A 71 -7.21 14.41 1.71
N PRO A 72 -8.17 15.33 1.77
CA PRO A 72 -9.60 14.97 1.73
C PRO A 72 -9.99 14.13 0.51
N SER A 73 -9.27 14.26 -0.62
CA SER A 73 -9.58 13.50 -1.84
C SER A 73 -9.12 12.05 -1.79
N THR A 74 -8.16 11.70 -0.90
CA THR A 74 -7.58 10.36 -0.84
C THR A 74 -7.64 9.72 0.55
N ARG A 75 -8.08 10.42 1.57
CA ARG A 75 -8.04 9.91 2.95
C ARG A 75 -8.85 8.65 3.19
N ASP A 76 -9.82 8.36 2.34
CA ASP A 76 -10.64 7.15 2.47
C ASP A 76 -9.97 5.92 1.86
N THR A 77 -8.86 6.10 1.15
CA THR A 77 -8.06 4.99 0.65
C THR A 77 -7.50 4.20 1.83
N ARG A 78 -7.69 2.88 1.83
CA ARG A 78 -7.08 2.01 2.83
C ARG A 78 -5.61 1.86 2.50
N VAL A 79 -4.72 2.05 3.48
CA VAL A 79 -3.28 1.95 3.28
C VAL A 79 -2.72 0.78 4.06
N VAL A 80 -2.06 -0.13 3.35
CA VAL A 80 -1.32 -1.26 3.93
C VAL A 80 0.17 -0.98 3.71
N LEU A 81 0.92 -0.81 4.78
CA LEU A 81 2.36 -0.62 4.68
C LEU A 81 3.06 -1.97 4.58
N LEU A 82 4.02 -2.06 3.67
CA LEU A 82 4.87 -3.24 3.49
C LEU A 82 6.22 -2.93 4.12
N THR A 83 6.61 -3.69 5.13
CA THR A 83 7.84 -3.43 5.87
C THR A 83 8.68 -4.71 6.01
N ALA A 84 10.01 -4.55 6.01
CA ALA A 84 10.93 -5.67 6.24
C ALA A 84 11.09 -5.99 7.72
N ARG A 85 10.54 -5.13 8.61
CA ARG A 85 10.72 -5.27 10.06
C ARG A 85 9.38 -5.26 10.77
N GLY A 86 9.09 -6.33 11.50
CA GLY A 86 7.89 -6.44 12.30
C GLY A 86 8.05 -5.91 13.71
N GLN A 87 8.85 -4.88 13.92
CA GLN A 87 9.10 -4.32 15.24
C GLN A 87 7.98 -3.38 15.67
N ALA A 88 7.73 -3.34 16.97
CA ALA A 88 6.69 -2.49 17.55
C ALA A 88 6.84 -1.02 17.15
N ARG A 89 8.07 -0.53 17.05
CA ARG A 89 8.36 0.84 16.65
C ARG A 89 7.86 1.15 15.25
N ASP A 90 8.05 0.22 14.29
CA ASP A 90 7.58 0.41 12.92
C ASP A 90 6.06 0.46 12.87
N ARG A 91 5.40 -0.33 13.71
CA ARG A 91 3.93 -0.31 13.83
C ARG A 91 3.41 1.01 14.37
N GLU A 92 4.06 1.54 15.39
CA GLU A 92 3.69 2.84 15.96
C GLU A 92 3.82 3.95 14.95
N VAL A 93 4.95 4.02 14.25
CA VAL A 93 5.20 5.04 13.24
C VAL A 93 4.18 4.93 12.10
N GLY A 94 3.88 3.73 11.66
CA GLY A 94 2.87 3.50 10.63
C GLY A 94 1.48 3.93 11.08
N ARG A 95 1.13 3.64 12.34
CA ARG A 95 -0.14 4.05 12.92
C ARG A 95 -0.25 5.57 13.01
N GLU A 96 0.82 6.24 13.41
CA GLU A 96 0.88 7.70 13.46
C GLU A 96 0.72 8.33 12.08
N ALA A 97 1.23 7.66 11.04
CA ALA A 97 1.05 8.11 9.66
C ALA A 97 -0.37 7.86 9.13
N GLY A 98 -1.18 7.11 9.87
CA GLY A 98 -2.56 6.85 9.53
C GLY A 98 -2.81 5.55 8.78
N ALA A 99 -1.82 4.65 8.70
CA ALA A 99 -1.98 3.37 8.01
C ALA A 99 -3.09 2.52 8.65
N ASP A 100 -3.82 1.81 7.81
CA ASP A 100 -4.91 0.94 8.26
C ASP A 100 -4.41 -0.43 8.69
N GLU A 101 -3.33 -0.90 8.07
CA GLU A 101 -2.75 -2.20 8.37
C GLU A 101 -1.31 -2.23 7.88
N TYR A 102 -0.54 -3.26 8.24
CA TYR A 102 0.73 -3.48 7.61
C TYR A 102 1.11 -4.95 7.56
N LEU A 103 1.97 -5.29 6.60
CA LEU A 103 2.48 -6.63 6.38
C LEU A 103 3.99 -6.62 6.45
N VAL A 104 4.54 -7.63 7.13
CA VAL A 104 5.99 -7.80 7.27
C VAL A 104 6.48 -8.70 6.13
N LYS A 105 7.52 -8.25 5.44
CA LYS A 105 8.19 -9.05 4.40
C LYS A 105 9.11 -10.08 5.06
N PRO A 106 9.19 -11.29 4.56
CA PRO A 106 8.38 -11.82 3.47
C PRO A 106 6.98 -12.21 3.96
N PHE A 107 5.97 -11.89 3.18
CA PHE A 107 4.59 -12.31 3.47
C PHE A 107 4.14 -13.35 2.45
N SER A 108 3.21 -14.22 2.85
CA SER A 108 2.66 -15.21 1.93
C SER A 108 1.57 -14.58 1.05
N PRO A 109 1.31 -15.16 -0.14
CA PRO A 109 0.18 -14.71 -0.95
C PRO A 109 -1.13 -14.73 -0.18
N LEU A 110 -1.35 -15.74 0.66
CA LEU A 110 -2.57 -15.85 1.46
C LEU A 110 -2.71 -14.70 2.46
N GLN A 111 -1.63 -14.33 3.14
CA GLN A 111 -1.62 -13.20 4.07
C GLN A 111 -1.99 -11.89 3.35
N LEU A 112 -1.44 -11.69 2.15
CA LEU A 112 -1.71 -10.51 1.34
C LEU A 112 -3.20 -10.45 0.97
N ILE A 113 -3.74 -11.53 0.44
CA ILE A 113 -5.14 -11.62 0.02
C ILE A 113 -6.08 -11.40 1.20
N GLU A 114 -5.83 -12.06 2.32
CA GLU A 114 -6.66 -11.94 3.52
C GLU A 114 -6.67 -10.51 4.07
N THR A 115 -5.52 -9.85 4.08
CA THR A 115 -5.42 -8.47 4.55
C THR A 115 -6.24 -7.53 3.68
N ILE A 116 -6.11 -7.66 2.36
CA ILE A 116 -6.84 -6.82 1.42
C ILE A 116 -8.35 -7.06 1.53
N GLU A 117 -8.77 -8.31 1.54
CA GLU A 117 -10.20 -8.65 1.66
C GLU A 117 -10.81 -8.10 2.93
N ARG A 118 -10.11 -8.25 4.05
CA ARG A 118 -10.60 -7.75 5.34
C ARG A 118 -10.83 -6.25 5.31
N LEU A 119 -9.92 -5.49 4.73
CA LEU A 119 -10.02 -4.04 4.68
C LEU A 119 -11.09 -3.57 3.71
N LEU A 120 -11.22 -4.22 2.57
CA LEU A 120 -12.19 -3.81 1.54
C LEU A 120 -13.62 -4.22 1.88
N VAL A 121 -13.79 -5.36 2.53
CA VAL A 121 -15.13 -5.82 2.94
C VAL A 121 -15.65 -5.00 4.12
N ALA A 122 -14.77 -4.55 5.00
CA ALA A 122 -15.15 -3.77 6.17
C ALA A 122 -15.50 -2.31 5.86
N SER A 123 -15.24 -1.86 4.64
CA SER A 123 -15.46 -0.46 4.25
C SER A 123 -16.85 -0.19 3.70
#